data_c775c1250cd43f5c7ebe4329f09d4e52
#
_entry.id   c775c1250cd43f5c7ebe4329f09d4e52
#
_cell.length_a   1.000
_cell.length_b   1.000
_cell.length_c   1.000
_cell.angle_alpha   90.00
_cell.angle_beta   90.00
_cell.angle_gamma   90.00
#
_symmetry.space_group_name_H-M   'P 1'
#
loop_
_entity.id
_entity.type
_entity.pdbx_description
1 polymer ?
#
loop_
_entity_poly.entity_id
_entity_poly.type
_entity_poly.pdbx_seq_one_letter_code
_entity_poly.pdbx_strand_id
1 'polypeptide(L)'
;MAEAALTAPPETKMDPGRRMSEAAAATSNLITDPNVYADQAQLDAAFARLRAEDPVAWCEPDGFRPFWAVTRHADIMEISRQNKLFTNGEREMLSYTETEKRVYAQTGGPHLLKTLVQLDDPLHYKLRHLTQEWFMPQNVKKREDAIRQIAKEYVDRMEDLGGECDFQRDVALYYPLRVIMQILGVPESDEPMMLKLTQEIFGAQDEDLMRDKSVTEDGDVEKGLASINATLAEFFMYFTSMTADRRATPRDDVSTVIANGTVDGDPIGQLEAMSYYIIVAAAGHDTTSASTGGGVLGMLQNPGELRKMMADPRAVSRTATDEAIRWTTPVKHFMRTAHEDYELRGRKILAGESLLLCYPSGNRDEDVFDDPFTFDITRSPNKLISFGHGGHMCLGMHLARLEMQAIYEELFSRLKSIELAGEPSFIKANFVGGPKSIPVRYKF
;
A
#
# COMPACT_ATOMS: atom_id res chain seq x y z
N MET A 1 32.16 6.48 24.95
CA MET A 1 32.45 5.03 24.97
C MET A 1 31.15 4.30 25.25
N ALA A 2 30.39 3.97 24.21
CA ALA A 2 29.34 2.96 24.15
C ALA A 2 28.86 2.87 22.68
N GLU A 3 29.76 2.50 21.78
CA GLU A 3 29.50 2.52 20.33
C GLU A 3 29.84 1.14 19.74
N ALA A 4 29.28 0.09 20.33
CA ALA A 4 29.53 -1.25 19.81
C ALA A 4 28.46 -2.24 20.27
N ALA A 5 27.21 -2.07 19.83
CA ALA A 5 26.19 -3.13 20.03
C ALA A 5 24.92 -3.01 19.18
N LEU A 6 24.91 -2.28 18.05
CA LEU A 6 23.73 -2.16 17.20
C LEU A 6 23.99 -2.59 15.74
N THR A 7 24.66 -3.72 15.55
CA THR A 7 24.99 -4.22 14.19
C THR A 7 24.07 -5.35 13.69
N ALA A 8 23.05 -5.74 14.46
CA ALA A 8 22.11 -6.78 14.08
C ALA A 8 20.71 -6.47 14.59
N PRO A 9 19.64 -6.88 13.87
CA PRO A 9 18.28 -6.81 14.38
C PRO A 9 18.17 -7.59 15.70
N PRO A 10 17.32 -7.15 16.64
CA PRO A 10 17.12 -7.86 17.89
C PRO A 10 16.67 -9.31 17.60
N GLU A 11 17.30 -10.27 18.30
CA GLU A 11 16.86 -11.67 18.20
C GLU A 11 15.41 -11.78 18.67
N THR A 12 14.56 -12.38 17.85
CA THR A 12 13.20 -12.70 18.26
C THR A 12 13.25 -13.70 19.40
N LYS A 13 12.74 -13.33 20.58
CA LYS A 13 12.56 -14.29 21.67
C LYS A 13 11.57 -15.34 21.20
N MET A 14 12.00 -16.56 21.03
CA MET A 14 11.14 -17.66 20.64
C MET A 14 10.87 -18.57 21.83
N ASP A 15 9.63 -19.01 21.98
CA ASP A 15 9.31 -20.14 22.85
C ASP A 15 9.89 -21.43 22.24
N PRO A 16 10.85 -22.11 22.89
CA PRO A 16 11.48 -23.31 22.34
C PRO A 16 10.49 -24.46 22.10
N GLY A 17 9.32 -24.42 22.75
CA GLY A 17 8.25 -25.40 22.61
C GLY A 17 7.29 -25.12 21.45
N ARG A 18 7.37 -23.94 20.84
CA ARG A 18 6.44 -23.54 19.78
C ARG A 18 6.62 -24.40 18.52
N ARG A 19 5.50 -24.72 17.89
CA ARG A 19 5.47 -25.48 16.63
C ARG A 19 4.43 -24.85 15.71
N MET A 20 4.69 -24.88 14.42
CA MET A 20 3.69 -24.57 13.41
C MET A 20 2.55 -25.61 13.45
N SER A 21 1.32 -25.14 13.27
CA SER A 21 0.20 -26.02 12.94
C SER A 21 0.37 -26.61 11.54
N GLU A 22 -0.42 -27.63 11.19
CA GLU A 22 -0.43 -28.20 9.84
C GLU A 22 -0.80 -27.13 8.79
N ALA A 23 -1.78 -26.28 9.11
CA ALA A 23 -2.17 -25.16 8.25
C ALA A 23 -1.02 -24.17 8.06
N ALA A 24 -0.35 -23.73 9.14
CA ALA A 24 0.79 -22.83 9.08
C ALA A 24 1.96 -23.43 8.29
N ALA A 25 2.30 -24.71 8.51
CA ALA A 25 3.36 -25.40 7.77
C ALA A 25 3.08 -25.45 6.26
N ALA A 26 1.82 -25.63 5.87
CA ALA A 26 1.43 -25.69 4.46
C ALA A 26 1.34 -24.32 3.78
N THR A 27 1.17 -23.21 4.54
CA THR A 27 0.87 -21.89 3.97
C THR A 27 1.94 -20.85 4.25
N SER A 28 2.83 -21.09 5.20
CA SER A 28 3.85 -20.13 5.66
C SER A 28 4.70 -19.55 4.50
N ASN A 29 5.23 -20.41 3.63
CA ASN A 29 5.99 -19.98 2.46
C ASN A 29 5.10 -19.34 1.38
N LEU A 30 3.84 -19.80 1.22
CA LEU A 30 2.92 -19.24 0.23
C LEU A 30 2.57 -17.77 0.53
N ILE A 31 2.31 -17.43 1.79
CA ILE A 31 1.95 -16.03 2.17
C ILE A 31 3.14 -15.07 2.21
N THR A 32 4.35 -15.55 1.97
CA THR A 32 5.56 -14.72 1.84
C THR A 32 6.10 -14.65 0.42
N ASP A 33 5.70 -15.59 -0.47
CA ASP A 33 6.14 -15.64 -1.85
C ASP A 33 5.47 -14.55 -2.71
N PRO A 34 6.21 -13.60 -3.29
CA PRO A 34 5.66 -12.57 -4.18
C PRO A 34 4.87 -13.12 -5.37
N ASN A 35 5.26 -14.28 -5.91
CA ASN A 35 4.58 -14.89 -7.06
C ASN A 35 3.15 -15.32 -6.74
N VAL A 36 2.88 -15.78 -5.51
CA VAL A 36 1.54 -16.18 -5.06
C VAL A 36 0.57 -15.00 -5.06
N TYR A 37 1.06 -13.78 -4.87
CA TYR A 37 0.22 -12.57 -4.91
C TYR A 37 -0.22 -12.18 -6.33
N ALA A 38 0.37 -12.76 -7.35
CA ALA A 38 -0.11 -12.65 -8.73
C ALA A 38 -1.16 -13.73 -9.08
N ASP A 39 -1.36 -14.73 -8.23
CA ASP A 39 -2.40 -15.77 -8.34
C ASP A 39 -3.42 -15.62 -7.19
N GLN A 40 -4.49 -14.85 -7.45
CA GLN A 40 -5.51 -14.56 -6.44
C GLN A 40 -6.18 -15.82 -5.89
N ALA A 41 -6.37 -16.86 -6.71
CA ALA A 41 -7.03 -18.10 -6.27
C ALA A 41 -6.16 -18.87 -5.28
N GLN A 42 -4.86 -18.95 -5.53
CA GLN A 42 -3.90 -19.60 -4.63
C GLN A 42 -3.78 -18.82 -3.30
N LEU A 43 -3.72 -17.51 -3.37
CA LEU A 43 -3.66 -16.64 -2.19
C LEU A 43 -4.91 -16.76 -1.32
N ASP A 44 -6.09 -16.72 -1.95
CA ASP A 44 -7.38 -16.84 -1.26
C ASP A 44 -7.52 -18.21 -0.58
N ALA A 45 -7.07 -19.29 -1.24
CA ALA A 45 -7.09 -20.63 -0.67
C ALA A 45 -6.16 -20.76 0.57
N ALA A 46 -4.95 -20.19 0.49
CA ALA A 46 -4.01 -20.17 1.61
C ALA A 46 -4.58 -19.43 2.83
N PHE A 47 -5.13 -18.25 2.62
CA PHE A 47 -5.74 -17.47 3.70
C PHE A 47 -7.05 -18.07 4.22
N ALA A 48 -7.89 -18.66 3.37
CA ALA A 48 -9.10 -19.36 3.82
C ALA A 48 -8.75 -20.52 4.75
N ARG A 49 -7.72 -21.29 4.42
CA ARG A 49 -7.23 -22.38 5.27
C ARG A 49 -6.78 -21.86 6.64
N LEU A 50 -5.95 -20.81 6.68
CA LEU A 50 -5.50 -20.21 7.94
C LEU A 50 -6.67 -19.67 8.76
N ARG A 51 -7.63 -18.94 8.15
CA ARG A 51 -8.80 -18.46 8.88
C ARG A 51 -9.63 -19.57 9.52
N ALA A 52 -9.74 -20.69 8.83
CA ALA A 52 -10.55 -21.83 9.30
C ALA A 52 -9.85 -22.67 10.37
N GLU A 53 -8.55 -22.98 10.19
CA GLU A 53 -7.84 -23.96 10.98
C GLU A 53 -6.96 -23.34 12.08
N ASP A 54 -6.31 -22.18 11.80
CA ASP A 54 -5.39 -21.51 12.72
C ASP A 54 -5.34 -20.01 12.45
N PRO A 55 -6.35 -19.21 12.88
CA PRO A 55 -6.48 -17.80 12.52
C PRO A 55 -5.41 -16.87 13.09
N VAL A 56 -4.66 -17.34 14.10
CA VAL A 56 -3.46 -16.69 14.66
C VAL A 56 -2.34 -17.72 14.62
N ALA A 57 -1.74 -17.86 13.45
CA ALA A 57 -0.82 -18.93 13.12
C ALA A 57 0.64 -18.51 13.31
N TRP A 58 1.40 -19.33 14.03
CA TRP A 58 2.85 -19.17 14.07
C TRP A 58 3.46 -19.68 12.76
N CYS A 59 4.21 -18.80 12.06
CA CYS A 59 4.81 -19.05 10.77
C CYS A 59 6.34 -18.91 10.84
N GLU A 60 7.02 -19.88 10.24
CA GLU A 60 8.49 -19.94 10.12
C GLU A 60 8.87 -20.12 8.64
N PRO A 61 8.63 -19.12 7.77
CA PRO A 61 8.94 -19.24 6.35
C PRO A 61 10.45 -19.16 6.09
N ASP A 62 10.88 -19.80 5.02
CA ASP A 62 12.29 -19.84 4.61
C ASP A 62 12.82 -18.43 4.30
N GLY A 63 13.94 -18.07 4.89
CA GLY A 63 14.61 -16.79 4.65
C GLY A 63 14.04 -15.60 5.41
N PHE A 64 12.95 -15.75 6.17
CA PHE A 64 12.35 -14.68 6.97
C PHE A 64 12.47 -14.96 8.46
N ARG A 65 12.48 -13.91 9.27
CA ARG A 65 12.29 -14.09 10.71
C ARG A 65 10.86 -14.59 10.98
N PRO A 66 10.65 -15.49 11.96
CA PRO A 66 9.32 -15.97 12.31
C PRO A 66 8.35 -14.85 12.71
N PHE A 67 7.06 -15.12 12.56
CA PHE A 67 5.99 -14.20 12.91
C PHE A 67 4.64 -14.90 13.15
N TRP A 68 3.70 -14.19 13.74
CA TRP A 68 2.30 -14.58 13.83
C TRP A 68 1.51 -14.05 12.64
N ALA A 69 0.92 -14.91 11.82
CA ALA A 69 -0.04 -14.50 10.80
C ALA A 69 -1.41 -14.29 11.44
N VAL A 70 -1.91 -13.05 11.41
CA VAL A 70 -3.22 -12.66 11.93
C VAL A 70 -4.18 -12.51 10.74
N THR A 71 -5.14 -13.42 10.61
CA THR A 71 -5.92 -13.57 9.39
C THR A 71 -7.40 -13.16 9.49
N ARG A 72 -7.97 -13.10 10.71
CA ARG A 72 -9.34 -12.66 10.95
C ARG A 72 -9.45 -11.14 11.04
N HIS A 73 -10.51 -10.60 10.45
CA HIS A 73 -10.81 -9.17 10.44
C HIS A 73 -10.84 -8.57 11.86
N ALA A 74 -11.55 -9.21 12.78
CA ALA A 74 -11.69 -8.72 14.16
C ALA A 74 -10.35 -8.64 14.89
N ASP A 75 -9.47 -9.63 14.68
CA ASP A 75 -8.16 -9.69 15.33
C ASP A 75 -7.20 -8.62 14.75
N ILE A 76 -7.23 -8.43 13.44
CA ILE A 76 -6.49 -7.34 12.77
C ILE A 76 -6.91 -5.98 13.34
N MET A 77 -8.21 -5.76 13.52
CA MET A 77 -8.75 -4.54 14.09
C MET A 77 -8.35 -4.37 15.56
N GLU A 78 -8.34 -5.47 16.35
CA GLU A 78 -7.96 -5.47 17.75
C GLU A 78 -6.49 -5.07 17.92
N ILE A 79 -5.58 -5.70 17.20
CA ILE A 79 -4.16 -5.37 17.21
C ILE A 79 -3.93 -3.93 16.75
N SER A 80 -4.58 -3.51 15.67
CA SER A 80 -4.39 -2.18 15.09
C SER A 80 -4.83 -1.02 15.99
N ARG A 81 -5.74 -1.25 16.95
CA ARG A 81 -6.20 -0.22 17.90
C ARG A 81 -5.19 0.04 19.03
N GLN A 82 -4.27 -0.88 19.25
CA GLN A 82 -3.39 -0.91 20.41
C GLN A 82 -1.96 -0.49 20.06
N ASN A 83 -1.80 0.66 19.38
CA ASN A 83 -0.52 1.15 18.87
C ASN A 83 0.57 1.39 19.93
N LYS A 84 0.24 1.41 21.23
CA LYS A 84 1.22 1.44 22.31
C LYS A 84 1.76 0.05 22.64
N LEU A 85 0.93 -0.97 22.46
CA LEU A 85 1.28 -2.36 22.75
C LEU A 85 1.87 -3.06 21.52
N PHE A 86 1.39 -2.70 20.34
CA PHE A 86 1.80 -3.26 19.05
C PHE A 86 2.37 -2.16 18.15
N THR A 87 3.70 -2.07 18.12
CA THR A 87 4.45 -1.00 17.46
C THR A 87 4.85 -1.35 16.03
N ASN A 88 5.15 -0.32 15.24
CA ASN A 88 5.59 -0.43 13.86
C ASN A 88 7.12 -0.32 13.72
N GLY A 89 7.74 0.44 14.63
CA GLY A 89 9.10 0.94 14.48
C GLY A 89 10.20 -0.12 14.41
N GLU A 90 9.94 -1.35 14.83
CA GLU A 90 10.93 -2.42 14.74
C GLU A 90 10.79 -3.25 13.45
N ARG A 91 9.56 -3.44 12.96
CA ARG A 91 9.28 -4.24 11.77
C ARG A 91 7.90 -3.91 11.23
N GLU A 92 7.83 -3.07 10.20
CA GLU A 92 6.55 -2.64 9.63
C GLU A 92 6.08 -3.50 8.45
N MET A 93 7.00 -4.23 7.80
CA MET A 93 6.70 -5.09 6.66
C MET A 93 7.56 -6.36 6.64
N LEU A 94 7.16 -7.33 5.84
CA LEU A 94 7.97 -8.53 5.57
C LEU A 94 9.23 -8.15 4.80
N SER A 95 10.37 -8.59 5.32
CA SER A 95 11.67 -8.49 4.67
C SER A 95 12.48 -9.75 4.93
N TYR A 96 13.33 -10.12 3.98
CA TYR A 96 14.27 -11.23 4.18
C TYR A 96 15.21 -10.92 5.34
N THR A 97 15.50 -11.92 6.15
CA THR A 97 16.39 -11.80 7.33
C THR A 97 17.74 -11.20 6.97
N GLU A 98 18.29 -11.56 5.82
CA GLU A 98 19.58 -11.02 5.38
C GLU A 98 19.47 -9.54 4.98
N THR A 99 18.38 -9.13 4.35
CA THR A 99 18.11 -7.70 4.06
C THR A 99 18.00 -6.89 5.34
N GLU A 100 17.24 -7.39 6.35
CA GLU A 100 17.13 -6.72 7.65
C GLU A 100 18.51 -6.53 8.31
N LYS A 101 19.36 -7.58 8.32
CA LYS A 101 20.73 -7.47 8.86
C LYS A 101 21.58 -6.43 8.15
N ARG A 102 21.49 -6.35 6.81
CA ARG A 102 22.23 -5.36 6.02
C ARG A 102 21.76 -3.94 6.27
N VAL A 103 20.44 -3.73 6.38
CA VAL A 103 19.88 -2.42 6.75
C VAL A 103 20.38 -1.99 8.11
N TYR A 104 20.34 -2.87 9.11
CA TYR A 104 20.89 -2.56 10.44
C TYR A 104 22.37 -2.23 10.40
N ALA A 105 23.17 -2.98 9.64
CA ALA A 105 24.60 -2.70 9.50
C ALA A 105 24.88 -1.33 8.84
N GLN A 106 23.99 -0.90 7.92
CA GLN A 106 24.12 0.37 7.21
C GLN A 106 23.65 1.57 8.03
N THR A 107 22.55 1.44 8.77
CA THR A 107 21.84 2.57 9.39
C THR A 107 21.94 2.61 10.91
N GLY A 108 22.34 1.52 11.54
CA GLY A 108 22.24 1.33 13.00
C GLY A 108 20.83 1.10 13.51
N GLY A 109 19.86 0.84 12.60
CA GLY A 109 18.45 0.64 12.91
C GLY A 109 17.71 -0.21 11.86
N PRO A 110 16.40 -0.43 12.03
CA PRO A 110 15.64 -1.33 11.17
C PRO A 110 15.30 -0.77 9.78
N HIS A 111 15.44 0.56 9.56
CA HIS A 111 14.91 1.21 8.37
C HIS A 111 15.91 2.14 7.70
N LEU A 112 15.81 2.24 6.36
CA LEU A 112 16.54 3.23 5.56
C LEU A 112 15.92 4.64 5.63
N LEU A 113 14.62 4.70 5.95
CA LEU A 113 13.81 5.91 6.03
C LEU A 113 13.14 6.03 7.41
N LYS A 114 12.52 7.18 7.65
CA LYS A 114 11.65 7.43 8.82
C LYS A 114 10.27 7.88 8.36
N THR A 115 9.61 7.04 7.59
CA THR A 115 8.26 7.33 7.08
C THR A 115 7.22 7.19 8.18
N LEU A 116 6.02 7.76 7.99
CA LEU A 116 4.93 7.65 8.97
C LEU A 116 4.56 6.22 9.34
N VAL A 117 4.72 5.27 8.42
CA VAL A 117 4.39 3.86 8.69
C VAL A 117 5.45 3.13 9.52
N GLN A 118 6.65 3.71 9.64
CA GLN A 118 7.81 3.17 10.36
C GLN A 118 8.00 3.81 11.74
N LEU A 119 7.15 4.74 12.10
CA LEU A 119 7.28 5.50 13.35
C LEU A 119 6.22 5.09 14.35
N ASP A 120 6.56 5.21 15.63
CA ASP A 120 5.65 5.04 16.75
C ASP A 120 5.44 6.37 17.48
N ASP A 121 4.41 6.42 18.35
CA ASP A 121 4.16 7.58 19.20
C ASP A 121 5.31 7.80 20.18
N PRO A 122 5.67 9.04 20.50
CA PRO A 122 4.96 10.28 20.16
C PRO A 122 5.36 10.90 18.81
N LEU A 123 6.43 10.44 18.15
CA LEU A 123 6.95 11.06 16.92
C LEU A 123 6.00 10.85 15.73
N HIS A 124 5.41 9.64 15.59
CA HIS A 124 4.39 9.37 14.58
C HIS A 124 3.25 10.38 14.65
N TYR A 125 2.65 10.57 15.84
CA TYR A 125 1.55 11.51 16.03
C TYR A 125 1.93 12.95 15.63
N LYS A 126 3.11 13.41 16.07
CA LYS A 126 3.59 14.77 15.78
C LYS A 126 3.79 15.02 14.31
N LEU A 127 4.46 14.10 13.61
CA LEU A 127 4.69 14.22 12.17
C LEU A 127 3.40 14.08 11.37
N ARG A 128 2.55 13.10 11.71
CA ARG A 128 1.24 12.94 11.06
C ARG A 128 0.38 14.19 11.15
N HIS A 129 0.42 14.88 12.28
CA HIS A 129 -0.37 16.10 12.51
C HIS A 129 0.01 17.25 11.59
N LEU A 130 1.25 17.32 11.10
CA LEU A 130 1.70 18.39 10.19
C LEU A 130 0.82 18.47 8.93
N THR A 131 0.47 17.35 8.32
CA THR A 131 -0.28 17.34 7.06
C THR A 131 -1.71 16.81 7.19
N GLN A 132 -2.12 16.33 8.36
CA GLN A 132 -3.42 15.69 8.56
C GLN A 132 -4.58 16.56 8.09
N GLU A 133 -4.50 17.86 8.30
CA GLU A 133 -5.56 18.80 7.91
C GLU A 133 -5.81 18.78 6.39
N TRP A 134 -4.75 18.63 5.58
CA TRP A 134 -4.84 18.57 4.12
C TRP A 134 -5.70 17.42 3.62
N PHE A 135 -5.66 16.28 4.32
CA PHE A 135 -6.34 15.05 3.95
C PHE A 135 -7.69 14.85 4.65
N MET A 136 -8.13 15.83 5.47
CA MET A 136 -9.47 15.77 6.08
C MET A 136 -10.57 15.99 5.02
N PRO A 137 -11.77 15.39 5.19
CA PRO A 137 -12.84 15.43 4.18
C PRO A 137 -13.19 16.82 3.66
N GLN A 138 -13.24 17.83 4.55
CA GLN A 138 -13.57 19.21 4.17
C GLN A 138 -12.51 19.84 3.26
N ASN A 139 -11.23 19.47 3.40
CA ASN A 139 -10.14 20.03 2.60
C ASN A 139 -9.95 19.25 1.30
N VAL A 140 -10.13 17.93 1.33
CA VAL A 140 -10.20 17.09 0.12
C VAL A 140 -11.33 17.56 -0.79
N LYS A 141 -12.51 17.87 -0.23
CA LYS A 141 -13.66 18.39 -0.99
C LYS A 141 -13.37 19.70 -1.72
N LYS A 142 -12.51 20.57 -1.19
CA LYS A 142 -12.12 21.82 -1.88
C LYS A 142 -11.35 21.58 -3.17
N ARG A 143 -10.79 20.39 -3.34
CA ARG A 143 -10.00 19.99 -4.51
C ARG A 143 -10.78 19.12 -5.48
N GLU A 144 -12.08 18.87 -5.19
CA GLU A 144 -12.92 17.98 -6.01
C GLU A 144 -12.99 18.41 -7.48
N ASP A 145 -13.16 19.72 -7.75
CA ASP A 145 -13.25 20.22 -9.13
C ASP A 145 -11.96 19.98 -9.91
N ALA A 146 -10.79 20.21 -9.26
CA ALA A 146 -9.49 19.95 -9.88
C ALA A 146 -9.28 18.44 -10.15
N ILE A 147 -9.65 17.59 -9.20
CA ILE A 147 -9.55 16.12 -9.36
C ILE A 147 -10.46 15.63 -10.48
N ARG A 148 -11.70 16.13 -10.55
CA ARG A 148 -12.64 15.82 -11.65
C ARG A 148 -12.13 16.29 -13.00
N GLN A 149 -11.47 17.45 -13.05
CA GLN A 149 -10.85 17.95 -14.28
C GLN A 149 -9.72 17.00 -14.74
N ILE A 150 -8.87 16.54 -13.82
CA ILE A 150 -7.83 15.57 -14.14
C ILE A 150 -8.46 14.23 -14.61
N ALA A 151 -9.51 13.75 -13.94
CA ALA A 151 -10.23 12.55 -14.37
C ALA A 151 -10.74 12.67 -15.81
N LYS A 152 -11.33 13.84 -16.14
CA LYS A 152 -11.78 14.13 -17.50
C LYS A 152 -10.63 14.08 -18.51
N GLU A 153 -9.48 14.69 -18.20
CA GLU A 153 -8.31 14.71 -19.09
C GLU A 153 -7.79 13.29 -19.39
N TYR A 154 -7.80 12.39 -18.39
CA TYR A 154 -7.36 11.00 -18.60
C TYR A 154 -8.39 10.17 -19.36
N VAL A 155 -9.68 10.45 -19.23
CA VAL A 155 -10.72 9.81 -20.06
C VAL A 155 -10.68 10.37 -21.49
N ASP A 156 -10.42 11.66 -21.69
CA ASP A 156 -10.19 12.25 -23.02
C ASP A 156 -8.97 11.59 -23.71
N ARG A 157 -7.85 11.43 -22.99
CA ARG A 157 -6.67 10.72 -23.52
C ARG A 157 -6.99 9.27 -23.90
N MET A 158 -7.79 8.57 -23.08
CA MET A 158 -8.24 7.21 -23.43
C MET A 158 -9.10 7.21 -24.70
N GLU A 159 -10.01 8.17 -24.88
CA GLU A 159 -10.82 8.29 -26.10
C GLU A 159 -9.93 8.49 -27.34
N ASP A 160 -8.88 9.32 -27.24
CA ASP A 160 -7.93 9.62 -28.30
C ASP A 160 -7.08 8.40 -28.73
N LEU A 161 -6.95 7.36 -27.87
CA LEU A 161 -6.28 6.10 -28.22
C LEU A 161 -7.05 5.23 -29.23
N GLY A 162 -8.30 5.57 -29.54
CA GLY A 162 -9.02 5.03 -30.69
C GLY A 162 -9.68 3.66 -30.49
N GLY A 163 -9.94 3.24 -29.26
CA GLY A 163 -10.80 2.10 -28.96
C GLY A 163 -10.11 0.85 -28.41
N GLU A 164 -8.80 0.84 -28.29
CA GLU A 164 -8.02 -0.19 -27.60
C GLU A 164 -6.89 0.46 -26.79
N CYS A 165 -6.66 -0.02 -25.56
CA CYS A 165 -5.53 0.40 -24.72
C CYS A 165 -5.24 -0.63 -23.64
N ASP A 166 -4.14 -0.43 -22.90
CA ASP A 166 -3.94 -1.05 -21.61
C ASP A 166 -4.45 -0.11 -20.51
N PHE A 167 -5.65 -0.37 -19.97
CA PHE A 167 -6.28 0.52 -19.01
C PHE A 167 -5.39 0.78 -17.78
N GLN A 168 -4.66 -0.25 -17.31
CA GLN A 168 -3.76 -0.08 -16.16
C GLN A 168 -2.61 0.85 -16.49
N ARG A 169 -1.94 0.63 -17.63
CA ARG A 169 -0.73 1.36 -18.02
C ARG A 169 -1.01 2.75 -18.56
N ASP A 170 -2.12 2.91 -19.30
CA ASP A 170 -2.41 4.15 -20.03
C ASP A 170 -3.28 5.13 -19.21
N VAL A 171 -4.08 4.61 -18.26
CA VAL A 171 -5.02 5.41 -17.48
C VAL A 171 -4.79 5.29 -15.98
N ALA A 172 -4.98 4.08 -15.40
CA ALA A 172 -5.01 3.89 -13.96
C ALA A 172 -3.67 4.21 -13.28
N LEU A 173 -2.55 4.04 -13.96
CA LEU A 173 -1.22 4.34 -13.45
C LEU A 173 -0.96 5.85 -13.35
N TYR A 174 -1.34 6.62 -14.36
CA TYR A 174 -0.98 8.03 -14.44
C TYR A 174 -1.98 8.97 -13.75
N TYR A 175 -3.26 8.60 -13.70
CA TYR A 175 -4.28 9.45 -13.12
C TYR A 175 -4.05 9.77 -11.63
N PRO A 176 -3.86 8.79 -10.73
CA PRO A 176 -3.56 9.08 -9.33
C PRO A 176 -2.20 9.74 -9.13
N LEU A 177 -1.21 9.40 -9.99
CA LEU A 177 0.08 10.07 -9.98
C LEU A 177 -0.09 11.59 -10.18
N ARG A 178 -0.83 11.99 -11.22
CA ARG A 178 -1.10 13.40 -11.50
C ARG A 178 -1.76 14.11 -10.31
N VAL A 179 -2.74 13.46 -9.67
CA VAL A 179 -3.44 14.03 -8.52
C VAL A 179 -2.49 14.24 -7.33
N ILE A 180 -1.72 13.23 -6.95
CA ILE A 180 -0.84 13.35 -5.78
C ILE A 180 0.34 14.28 -6.05
N MET A 181 0.88 14.31 -7.29
CA MET A 181 1.92 15.26 -7.68
C MET A 181 1.43 16.72 -7.66
N GLN A 182 0.20 16.97 -8.07
CA GLN A 182 -0.42 18.29 -7.95
C GLN A 182 -0.54 18.72 -6.47
N ILE A 183 -0.96 17.81 -5.58
CA ILE A 183 -1.08 18.07 -4.14
C ILE A 183 0.30 18.34 -3.51
N LEU A 184 1.32 17.62 -3.93
CA LEU A 184 2.70 17.85 -3.51
C LEU A 184 3.30 19.13 -4.12
N GLY A 185 2.72 19.68 -5.20
CA GLY A 185 3.28 20.81 -5.93
C GLY A 185 4.45 20.42 -6.83
N VAL A 186 4.51 19.17 -7.28
CA VAL A 186 5.46 18.67 -8.29
C VAL A 186 4.96 19.07 -9.67
N PRO A 187 5.81 19.67 -10.54
CA PRO A 187 5.43 20.02 -11.91
C PRO A 187 5.12 18.77 -12.76
N GLU A 188 4.22 18.92 -13.72
CA GLU A 188 3.85 17.83 -14.65
C GLU A 188 5.06 17.29 -15.43
N SER A 189 6.03 18.16 -15.76
CA SER A 189 7.27 17.75 -16.43
C SER A 189 8.10 16.72 -15.67
N ASP A 190 7.92 16.65 -14.34
CA ASP A 190 8.72 15.80 -13.46
C ASP A 190 7.99 14.49 -13.09
N GLU A 191 6.70 14.35 -13.49
CA GLU A 191 5.89 13.15 -13.22
C GLU A 191 6.51 11.85 -13.77
N PRO A 192 7.12 11.82 -14.97
CA PRO A 192 7.76 10.59 -15.46
C PRO A 192 8.89 10.10 -14.55
N MET A 193 9.66 11.02 -13.97
CA MET A 193 10.69 10.70 -13.00
C MET A 193 10.07 10.17 -11.70
N MET A 194 9.04 10.84 -11.18
CA MET A 194 8.34 10.43 -9.97
C MET A 194 7.72 9.03 -10.13
N LEU A 195 7.07 8.76 -11.27
CA LEU A 195 6.52 7.43 -11.59
C LEU A 195 7.61 6.36 -11.52
N LYS A 196 8.74 6.59 -12.19
CA LYS A 196 9.87 5.66 -12.17
C LYS A 196 10.31 5.37 -10.73
N LEU A 197 10.52 6.42 -9.94
CA LEU A 197 11.05 6.28 -8.58
C LEU A 197 10.07 5.59 -7.62
N THR A 198 8.75 5.86 -7.72
CA THR A 198 7.74 5.18 -6.89
C THR A 198 7.62 3.70 -7.26
N GLN A 199 7.64 3.37 -8.55
CA GLN A 199 7.60 1.98 -9.03
C GLN A 199 8.84 1.20 -8.60
N GLU A 200 10.03 1.79 -8.62
CA GLU A 200 11.26 1.14 -8.15
C GLU A 200 11.23 0.80 -6.65
N ILE A 201 10.51 1.59 -5.82
CA ILE A 201 10.35 1.30 -4.39
C ILE A 201 9.38 0.15 -4.15
N PHE A 202 8.16 0.23 -4.71
CA PHE A 202 7.12 -0.77 -4.42
C PHE A 202 7.18 -1.99 -5.33
N GLY A 203 7.73 -1.86 -6.53
CA GLY A 203 7.90 -2.95 -7.48
C GLY A 203 9.25 -3.68 -7.40
N ALA A 204 10.01 -3.51 -6.32
CA ALA A 204 11.35 -4.10 -6.18
C ALA A 204 11.38 -5.65 -6.22
N GLN A 205 10.21 -6.31 -6.11
CA GLN A 205 10.07 -7.76 -6.21
C GLN A 205 9.58 -8.23 -7.60
N ASP A 206 9.19 -7.30 -8.49
CA ASP A 206 8.70 -7.60 -9.84
C ASP A 206 9.79 -7.27 -10.88
N GLU A 207 10.18 -8.25 -11.68
CA GLU A 207 11.26 -8.15 -12.68
C GLU A 207 11.07 -7.01 -13.70
N ASP A 208 9.82 -6.62 -13.99
CA ASP A 208 9.51 -5.55 -14.92
C ASP A 208 9.66 -4.16 -14.30
N LEU A 209 9.51 -4.04 -12.97
CA LEU A 209 9.45 -2.78 -12.23
C LEU A 209 10.75 -2.45 -11.46
N MET A 210 11.56 -3.46 -11.12
CA MET A 210 12.80 -3.26 -10.42
C MET A 210 13.81 -2.44 -11.26
N ARG A 211 14.60 -1.60 -10.58
CA ARG A 211 15.61 -0.75 -11.20
C ARG A 211 16.75 -1.56 -11.84
N ASP A 212 17.25 -2.55 -11.12
CA ASP A 212 18.34 -3.42 -11.58
C ASP A 212 17.82 -4.83 -11.87
N LYS A 213 17.60 -5.11 -13.15
CA LYS A 213 17.11 -6.41 -13.63
C LYS A 213 18.13 -7.55 -13.50
N SER A 214 19.36 -7.27 -13.04
CA SER A 214 20.36 -8.29 -12.74
C SER A 214 20.23 -8.87 -11.33
N VAL A 215 19.36 -8.27 -10.47
CA VAL A 215 18.98 -8.83 -9.17
C VAL A 215 18.05 -9.99 -9.44
N THR A 216 18.52 -11.22 -9.33
CA THR A 216 17.72 -12.44 -9.53
C THR A 216 17.01 -12.85 -8.24
N GLU A 217 16.03 -13.76 -8.35
CA GLU A 217 15.28 -14.32 -7.21
C GLU A 217 16.15 -14.93 -6.11
N ASP A 218 17.36 -15.41 -6.44
CA ASP A 218 18.35 -15.93 -5.48
C ASP A 218 19.04 -14.84 -4.65
N GLY A 219 18.57 -13.59 -4.80
CA GLY A 219 18.75 -12.52 -3.86
C GLY A 219 20.21 -12.11 -3.64
N ASP A 220 20.84 -11.46 -4.61
CA ASP A 220 21.98 -10.61 -4.30
C ASP A 220 21.46 -9.39 -3.50
N VAL A 221 21.32 -9.59 -2.18
CA VAL A 221 20.80 -8.58 -1.23
C VAL A 221 21.61 -7.28 -1.32
N GLU A 222 22.90 -7.38 -1.61
CA GLU A 222 23.78 -6.21 -1.73
C GLU A 222 23.40 -5.37 -2.96
N LYS A 223 23.16 -6.00 -4.12
CA LYS A 223 22.70 -5.30 -5.32
C LYS A 223 21.29 -4.73 -5.13
N GLY A 224 20.37 -5.49 -4.52
CA GLY A 224 19.03 -5.01 -4.21
C GLY A 224 19.05 -3.76 -3.34
N LEU A 225 19.83 -3.74 -2.25
CA LEU A 225 20.00 -2.57 -1.40
C LEU A 225 20.71 -1.42 -2.12
N ALA A 226 21.71 -1.68 -2.96
CA ALA A 226 22.36 -0.64 -3.76
C ALA A 226 21.35 0.00 -4.73
N SER A 227 20.48 -0.79 -5.35
CA SER A 227 19.41 -0.31 -6.23
C SER A 227 18.43 0.60 -5.48
N ILE A 228 17.92 0.17 -4.32
CA ILE A 228 17.02 0.99 -3.49
C ILE A 228 17.73 2.27 -3.01
N ASN A 229 18.96 2.19 -2.53
CA ASN A 229 19.74 3.37 -2.12
C ASN A 229 19.91 4.39 -3.24
N ALA A 230 20.12 3.93 -4.49
CA ALA A 230 20.20 4.82 -5.66
C ALA A 230 18.88 5.53 -5.92
N THR A 231 17.74 4.82 -5.85
CA THR A 231 16.40 5.40 -5.97
C THR A 231 16.14 6.43 -4.87
N LEU A 232 16.46 6.11 -3.62
CA LEU A 232 16.33 7.03 -2.49
C LEU A 232 17.20 8.29 -2.66
N ALA A 233 18.42 8.14 -3.19
CA ALA A 233 19.31 9.29 -3.44
C ALA A 233 18.71 10.25 -4.47
N GLU A 234 18.07 9.75 -5.54
CA GLU A 234 17.38 10.61 -6.53
C GLU A 234 16.20 11.36 -5.87
N PHE A 235 15.40 10.69 -5.05
CA PHE A 235 14.34 11.35 -4.27
C PHE A 235 14.89 12.42 -3.33
N PHE A 236 15.96 12.12 -2.59
CA PHE A 236 16.58 13.09 -1.67
C PHE A 236 17.10 14.32 -2.39
N MET A 237 17.75 14.17 -3.55
CA MET A 237 18.22 15.31 -4.34
C MET A 237 17.04 16.18 -4.77
N TYR A 238 15.97 15.58 -5.31
CA TYR A 238 14.80 16.30 -5.78
C TYR A 238 14.11 17.07 -4.64
N PHE A 239 13.74 16.36 -3.56
CA PHE A 239 13.00 16.99 -2.46
C PHE A 239 13.84 17.92 -1.59
N THR A 240 15.17 17.79 -1.58
CA THR A 240 16.05 18.80 -0.97
C THR A 240 15.93 20.13 -1.71
N SER A 241 15.96 20.12 -3.04
CA SER A 241 15.75 21.31 -3.87
C SER A 241 14.34 21.90 -3.66
N MET A 242 13.31 21.07 -3.67
CA MET A 242 11.93 21.50 -3.42
C MET A 242 11.76 22.10 -2.03
N THR A 243 12.37 21.54 -0.99
CA THR A 243 12.34 22.07 0.38
C THR A 243 12.93 23.46 0.44
N ALA A 244 14.07 23.69 -0.22
CA ALA A 244 14.71 25.01 -0.28
C ALA A 244 13.80 26.04 -0.99
N ASP A 245 13.19 25.65 -2.12
CA ASP A 245 12.24 26.51 -2.85
C ASP A 245 11.01 26.87 -1.99
N ARG A 246 10.40 25.87 -1.32
CA ARG A 246 9.19 26.09 -0.50
C ARG A 246 9.45 26.87 0.79
N ARG A 247 10.66 26.83 1.32
CA ARG A 247 11.09 27.70 2.44
C ARG A 247 11.27 29.14 1.98
N ALA A 248 11.85 29.34 0.78
CA ALA A 248 12.02 30.67 0.21
C ALA A 248 10.71 31.29 -0.32
N THR A 249 9.85 30.47 -0.91
CA THR A 249 8.61 30.86 -1.57
C THR A 249 7.49 29.87 -1.27
N PRO A 250 6.80 30.01 -0.11
CA PRO A 250 5.67 29.14 0.25
C PRO A 250 4.55 29.19 -0.78
N ARG A 251 3.91 28.01 -1.03
CA ARG A 251 2.78 27.83 -1.95
C ARG A 251 1.65 27.06 -1.28
N ASP A 252 0.48 27.00 -1.91
CA ASP A 252 -0.65 26.19 -1.44
C ASP A 252 -0.46 24.72 -1.86
N ASP A 253 0.53 24.06 -1.27
CA ASP A 253 0.85 22.65 -1.50
C ASP A 253 1.34 21.96 -0.21
N VAL A 254 1.29 20.62 -0.19
CA VAL A 254 1.74 19.80 0.94
C VAL A 254 3.25 19.94 1.16
N SER A 255 4.01 20.18 0.10
CA SER A 255 5.45 20.38 0.20
C SER A 255 5.81 21.62 1.03
N THR A 256 5.04 22.70 0.93
CA THR A 256 5.21 23.89 1.78
C THR A 256 4.98 23.57 3.25
N VAL A 257 3.97 22.75 3.56
CA VAL A 257 3.68 22.34 4.93
C VAL A 257 4.81 21.48 5.50
N ILE A 258 5.31 20.52 4.74
CA ILE A 258 6.45 19.69 5.16
C ILE A 258 7.72 20.52 5.33
N ALA A 259 8.06 21.37 4.33
CA ALA A 259 9.28 22.17 4.34
C ALA A 259 9.38 23.11 5.54
N ASN A 260 8.24 23.66 5.98
CA ASN A 260 8.15 24.63 7.07
C ASN A 260 7.60 24.01 8.38
N GLY A 261 7.42 22.69 8.41
CA GLY A 261 6.92 21.97 9.57
C GLY A 261 7.86 22.06 10.76
N THR A 262 7.29 22.08 11.96
CA THR A 262 8.05 22.06 13.22
C THR A 262 7.58 20.90 14.10
N VAL A 263 8.52 20.30 14.83
CA VAL A 263 8.27 19.25 15.82
C VAL A 263 8.86 19.75 17.13
N ASP A 264 8.03 19.90 18.16
CA ASP A 264 8.40 20.44 19.48
C ASP A 264 9.03 21.85 19.42
N GLY A 265 8.69 22.66 18.40
CA GLY A 265 9.20 24.02 18.18
C GLY A 265 10.45 24.07 17.31
N ASP A 266 11.11 22.97 17.04
CA ASP A 266 12.25 22.88 16.13
C ASP A 266 11.81 22.54 14.69
N PRO A 267 12.53 23.02 13.66
CA PRO A 267 12.27 22.60 12.28
C PRO A 267 12.31 21.06 12.14
N ILE A 268 11.43 20.51 11.30
CA ILE A 268 11.45 19.09 10.98
C ILE A 268 12.86 18.64 10.54
N GLY A 269 13.32 17.49 11.05
CA GLY A 269 14.61 16.91 10.67
C GLY A 269 14.68 16.62 9.17
N GLN A 270 15.88 16.69 8.60
CA GLN A 270 16.05 16.48 7.16
C GLN A 270 15.61 15.06 6.73
N LEU A 271 16.00 14.02 7.46
CA LEU A 271 15.62 12.65 7.14
C LEU A 271 14.10 12.45 7.28
N GLU A 272 13.49 13.00 8.32
CA GLU A 272 12.04 12.96 8.53
C GLU A 272 11.30 13.67 7.42
N ALA A 273 11.74 14.88 7.00
CA ALA A 273 11.12 15.61 5.90
C ALA A 273 11.23 14.86 4.57
N MET A 274 12.41 14.34 4.22
CA MET A 274 12.62 13.56 3.00
C MET A 274 11.77 12.29 3.01
N SER A 275 11.75 11.58 4.12
CA SER A 275 10.92 10.37 4.29
C SER A 275 9.43 10.68 4.17
N TYR A 276 9.01 11.87 4.62
CA TYR A 276 7.64 12.33 4.50
C TYR A 276 7.23 12.59 3.05
N TYR A 277 8.07 13.28 2.27
CA TYR A 277 7.80 13.49 0.84
C TYR A 277 7.69 12.15 0.09
N ILE A 278 8.64 11.25 0.35
CA ILE A 278 8.69 9.94 -0.32
C ILE A 278 7.41 9.14 -0.02
N ILE A 279 6.99 9.08 1.25
CA ILE A 279 5.79 8.29 1.58
C ILE A 279 4.51 8.92 1.01
N VAL A 280 4.39 10.24 0.94
CA VAL A 280 3.22 10.88 0.33
C VAL A 280 3.20 10.62 -1.18
N ALA A 281 4.34 10.76 -1.87
CA ALA A 281 4.44 10.50 -3.31
C ALA A 281 4.11 9.04 -3.65
N ALA A 282 4.75 8.10 -2.95
CA ALA A 282 4.64 6.68 -3.26
C ALA A 282 3.30 6.07 -2.81
N ALA A 283 2.89 6.28 -1.55
CA ALA A 283 1.67 5.68 -1.03
C ALA A 283 0.38 6.25 -1.66
N GLY A 284 0.40 7.51 -2.08
CA GLY A 284 -0.76 8.15 -2.73
C GLY A 284 -0.99 7.73 -4.17
N HIS A 285 0.04 7.19 -4.84
CA HIS A 285 -0.01 6.80 -6.24
C HIS A 285 -0.35 5.32 -6.44
N ASP A 286 0.58 4.40 -6.10
CA ASP A 286 0.51 3.00 -6.52
C ASP A 286 -0.72 2.27 -5.96
N THR A 287 -1.13 2.58 -4.74
CA THR A 287 -2.29 1.93 -4.09
C THR A 287 -3.61 2.34 -4.73
N THR A 288 -3.76 3.63 -5.09
CA THR A 288 -4.95 4.15 -5.77
C THR A 288 -5.01 3.65 -7.21
N SER A 289 -3.87 3.62 -7.90
CA SER A 289 -3.72 3.02 -9.23
C SER A 289 -4.15 1.56 -9.26
N ALA A 290 -3.59 0.74 -8.35
CA ALA A 290 -3.94 -0.67 -8.22
C ALA A 290 -5.45 -0.88 -7.95
N SER A 291 -6.04 -0.07 -7.05
CA SER A 291 -7.46 -0.17 -6.71
C SER A 291 -8.36 0.28 -7.87
N THR A 292 -7.96 1.34 -8.60
CA THR A 292 -8.70 1.85 -9.76
C THR A 292 -8.76 0.80 -10.86
N GLY A 293 -7.60 0.26 -11.25
CA GLY A 293 -7.53 -0.81 -12.25
C GLY A 293 -8.19 -2.10 -11.78
N GLY A 294 -7.96 -2.50 -10.53
CA GLY A 294 -8.57 -3.69 -9.94
C GLY A 294 -10.09 -3.65 -9.91
N GLY A 295 -10.68 -2.47 -9.68
CA GLY A 295 -12.12 -2.28 -9.75
C GLY A 295 -12.66 -2.40 -11.17
N VAL A 296 -12.00 -1.79 -12.16
CA VAL A 296 -12.37 -1.95 -13.58
C VAL A 296 -12.24 -3.41 -14.01
N LEU A 297 -11.16 -4.08 -13.66
CA LEU A 297 -10.98 -5.51 -13.93
C LEU A 297 -12.07 -6.35 -13.26
N GLY A 298 -12.40 -6.07 -12.01
CA GLY A 298 -13.49 -6.74 -11.29
C GLY A 298 -14.83 -6.58 -12.00
N MET A 299 -15.15 -5.40 -12.52
CA MET A 299 -16.36 -5.17 -13.32
C MET A 299 -16.32 -5.91 -14.66
N LEU A 300 -15.18 -5.93 -15.35
CA LEU A 300 -15.03 -6.64 -16.62
C LEU A 300 -15.18 -8.16 -16.49
N GLN A 301 -14.69 -8.72 -15.38
CA GLN A 301 -14.84 -10.13 -15.04
C GLN A 301 -16.24 -10.50 -14.53
N ASN A 302 -17.03 -9.49 -14.11
CA ASN A 302 -18.39 -9.66 -13.60
C ASN A 302 -19.38 -8.80 -14.42
N PRO A 303 -19.86 -9.25 -15.58
CA PRO A 303 -20.69 -8.44 -16.51
C PRO A 303 -21.99 -7.90 -15.90
N GLY A 304 -22.50 -8.52 -14.82
CA GLY A 304 -23.63 -8.01 -14.04
C GLY A 304 -23.29 -6.69 -13.35
N GLU A 305 -22.12 -6.62 -12.76
CA GLU A 305 -21.62 -5.45 -12.04
C GLU A 305 -21.25 -4.32 -13.01
N LEU A 306 -20.64 -4.66 -14.14
CA LEU A 306 -20.37 -3.69 -15.20
C LEU A 306 -21.67 -3.03 -15.70
N ARG A 307 -22.74 -3.81 -15.94
CA ARG A 307 -24.04 -3.26 -16.34
C ARG A 307 -24.64 -2.31 -15.31
N LYS A 308 -24.51 -2.62 -14.00
CA LYS A 308 -24.96 -1.71 -12.93
C LYS A 308 -24.19 -0.39 -12.98
N MET A 309 -22.86 -0.45 -13.12
CA MET A 309 -22.00 0.73 -13.22
C MET A 309 -22.36 1.58 -14.45
N MET A 310 -22.51 0.99 -15.61
CA MET A 310 -22.85 1.71 -16.86
C MET A 310 -24.27 2.28 -16.85
N ALA A 311 -25.21 1.69 -16.10
CA ALA A 311 -26.59 2.19 -16.01
C ALA A 311 -26.73 3.50 -15.23
N ASP A 312 -26.02 3.63 -14.11
CA ASP A 312 -25.99 4.86 -13.30
C ASP A 312 -24.67 4.96 -12.51
N PRO A 313 -23.59 5.44 -13.15
CA PRO A 313 -22.29 5.55 -12.51
C PRO A 313 -22.32 6.36 -11.20
N ARG A 314 -23.11 7.45 -11.16
CA ARG A 314 -23.18 8.35 -9.99
C ARG A 314 -23.85 7.69 -8.80
N ALA A 315 -24.86 6.86 -9.03
CA ALA A 315 -25.57 6.18 -7.95
C ALA A 315 -24.71 5.12 -7.25
N VAL A 316 -23.81 4.46 -8.00
CA VAL A 316 -23.01 3.32 -7.50
C VAL A 316 -21.53 3.61 -7.30
N SER A 317 -20.98 4.72 -7.80
CA SER A 317 -19.53 5.01 -7.74
C SER A 317 -18.94 4.91 -6.34
N ARG A 318 -19.68 5.36 -5.32
CA ARG A 318 -19.24 5.33 -3.93
C ARG A 318 -19.07 3.89 -3.42
N THR A 319 -20.07 3.05 -3.59
CA THR A 319 -20.03 1.66 -3.13
C THR A 319 -19.08 0.83 -3.98
N ALA A 320 -19.03 1.09 -5.28
CA ALA A 320 -18.08 0.47 -6.21
C ALA A 320 -16.62 0.79 -5.86
N THR A 321 -16.34 2.02 -5.43
CA THR A 321 -15.01 2.41 -4.95
C THR A 321 -14.61 1.60 -3.72
N ASP A 322 -15.46 1.52 -2.71
CA ASP A 322 -15.15 0.74 -1.50
C ASP A 322 -15.00 -0.76 -1.83
N GLU A 323 -15.81 -1.29 -2.74
CA GLU A 323 -15.69 -2.68 -3.18
C GLU A 323 -14.40 -2.93 -3.99
N ALA A 324 -14.03 -2.02 -4.89
CA ALA A 324 -12.77 -2.11 -5.63
C ALA A 324 -11.55 -2.14 -4.69
N ILE A 325 -11.55 -1.30 -3.65
CA ILE A 325 -10.49 -1.24 -2.65
C ILE A 325 -10.47 -2.52 -1.79
N ARG A 326 -11.65 -3.04 -1.38
CA ARG A 326 -11.76 -4.32 -0.66
C ARG A 326 -11.25 -5.47 -1.52
N TRP A 327 -11.70 -5.52 -2.77
CA TRP A 327 -11.41 -6.60 -3.72
C TRP A 327 -9.93 -6.67 -4.06
N THR A 328 -9.33 -5.55 -4.37
CA THR A 328 -7.92 -5.46 -4.75
C THR A 328 -6.99 -5.59 -3.54
N THR A 329 -7.36 -4.98 -2.42
CA THR A 329 -6.51 -4.88 -1.22
C THR A 329 -5.06 -4.57 -1.61
N PRO A 330 -4.76 -3.36 -2.11
CA PRO A 330 -3.47 -3.05 -2.72
C PRO A 330 -2.30 -3.19 -1.75
N VAL A 331 -2.44 -2.75 -0.49
CA VAL A 331 -1.50 -3.08 0.58
C VAL A 331 -1.89 -4.43 1.18
N LYS A 332 -1.00 -5.41 1.05
CA LYS A 332 -1.27 -6.79 1.45
C LYS A 332 -1.13 -7.02 2.94
N HIS A 333 -0.19 -6.33 3.57
CA HIS A 333 0.04 -6.44 5.00
C HIS A 333 0.70 -5.19 5.58
N PHE A 334 0.62 -5.04 6.87
CA PHE A 334 1.62 -4.40 7.71
C PHE A 334 1.97 -5.35 8.85
N MET A 335 3.13 -5.14 9.45
CA MET A 335 3.53 -5.87 10.65
C MET A 335 3.40 -5.02 11.90
N ARG A 336 3.42 -5.70 13.03
CA ARG A 336 3.51 -5.11 14.37
C ARG A 336 4.48 -5.94 15.19
N THR A 337 5.12 -5.29 16.16
CA THR A 337 5.92 -5.97 17.18
C THR A 337 5.23 -5.80 18.55
N ALA A 338 5.04 -6.90 19.28
CA ALA A 338 4.44 -6.86 20.60
C ALA A 338 5.44 -6.29 21.61
N HIS A 339 5.06 -5.27 22.38
CA HIS A 339 5.88 -4.67 23.45
C HIS A 339 5.82 -5.45 24.75
N GLU A 340 4.70 -6.13 24.99
CA GLU A 340 4.44 -6.93 26.18
C GLU A 340 3.83 -8.26 25.77
N ASP A 341 3.87 -9.26 26.66
CA ASP A 341 3.17 -10.52 26.44
C ASP A 341 1.66 -10.26 26.28
N TYR A 342 1.07 -10.88 25.26
CA TYR A 342 -0.34 -10.70 24.92
C TYR A 342 -1.00 -12.04 24.60
N GLU A 343 -2.28 -12.17 24.93
CA GLU A 343 -3.05 -13.35 24.57
C GLU A 343 -4.09 -13.00 23.51
N LEU A 344 -4.01 -13.66 22.33
CA LEU A 344 -4.97 -13.52 21.24
C LEU A 344 -5.49 -14.90 20.86
N ARG A 345 -6.79 -15.12 20.96
CA ARG A 345 -7.46 -16.42 20.70
C ARG A 345 -6.78 -17.60 21.41
N GLY A 346 -6.36 -17.42 22.65
CA GLY A 346 -5.67 -18.46 23.43
C GLY A 346 -4.22 -18.72 23.00
N ARG A 347 -3.69 -17.93 22.05
CA ARG A 347 -2.28 -17.96 21.65
C ARG A 347 -1.51 -16.94 22.47
N LYS A 348 -0.45 -17.39 23.13
CA LYS A 348 0.45 -16.49 23.85
C LYS A 348 1.48 -15.92 22.89
N ILE A 349 1.40 -14.61 22.66
CA ILE A 349 2.34 -13.80 21.88
C ILE A 349 3.31 -13.19 22.91
N LEU A 350 4.60 -13.41 22.73
CA LEU A 350 5.62 -12.89 23.66
C LEU A 350 6.08 -11.49 23.24
N ALA A 351 6.51 -10.71 24.21
CA ALA A 351 7.17 -9.42 23.94
C ALA A 351 8.37 -9.59 22.98
N GLY A 352 8.42 -8.78 21.93
CA GLY A 352 9.41 -8.84 20.84
C GLY A 352 9.00 -9.74 19.66
N GLU A 353 7.88 -10.48 19.74
CA GLU A 353 7.39 -11.24 18.60
C GLU A 353 6.63 -10.34 17.61
N SER A 354 6.79 -10.62 16.32
CA SER A 354 6.15 -9.88 15.25
C SER A 354 4.83 -10.52 14.81
N LEU A 355 3.87 -9.69 14.41
CA LEU A 355 2.58 -10.09 13.88
C LEU A 355 2.41 -9.54 12.46
N LEU A 356 2.04 -10.38 11.50
CA LEU A 356 1.67 -10.03 10.14
C LEU A 356 0.14 -9.83 10.07
N LEU A 357 -0.32 -8.62 9.84
CA LEU A 357 -1.74 -8.30 9.67
C LEU A 357 -2.14 -8.55 8.22
N CYS A 358 -2.78 -9.70 7.93
CA CYS A 358 -3.07 -10.17 6.58
C CYS A 358 -4.35 -9.49 6.04
N TYR A 359 -4.23 -8.30 5.44
CA TYR A 359 -5.39 -7.53 4.96
C TYR A 359 -6.22 -8.25 3.88
N PRO A 360 -5.63 -8.96 2.87
CA PRO A 360 -6.44 -9.73 1.92
C PRO A 360 -7.31 -10.76 2.62
N SER A 361 -6.78 -11.41 3.66
CA SER A 361 -7.53 -12.37 4.47
C SER A 361 -8.69 -11.70 5.21
N GLY A 362 -8.43 -10.59 5.91
CA GLY A 362 -9.47 -9.87 6.65
C GLY A 362 -10.57 -9.30 5.75
N ASN A 363 -10.22 -8.89 4.52
CA ASN A 363 -11.19 -8.44 3.51
C ASN A 363 -12.01 -9.57 2.86
N ARG A 364 -11.68 -10.82 3.15
CA ARG A 364 -12.38 -12.05 2.73
C ARG A 364 -12.93 -12.84 3.91
N ASP A 365 -12.99 -12.24 5.11
CA ASP A 365 -13.45 -12.93 6.32
C ASP A 365 -14.96 -13.15 6.27
N GLU A 366 -15.35 -14.41 6.28
CA GLU A 366 -16.72 -14.91 6.21
C GLU A 366 -17.57 -14.50 7.43
N ASP A 367 -16.92 -14.17 8.56
CA ASP A 367 -17.61 -13.68 9.77
C ASP A 367 -18.04 -12.20 9.63
N VAL A 368 -17.57 -11.49 8.59
CA VAL A 368 -17.78 -10.04 8.40
C VAL A 368 -18.46 -9.70 7.09
N PHE A 369 -18.18 -10.46 6.05
CA PHE A 369 -18.70 -10.24 4.71
C PHE A 369 -19.54 -11.42 4.25
N ASP A 370 -20.81 -11.15 3.91
CA ASP A 370 -21.63 -12.11 3.19
C ASP A 370 -21.02 -12.31 1.79
N ASP A 371 -20.85 -13.57 1.34
CA ASP A 371 -20.25 -13.93 0.07
C ASP A 371 -18.95 -13.16 -0.22
N PRO A 372 -17.89 -13.29 0.63
CA PRO A 372 -16.69 -12.46 0.57
C PRO A 372 -15.89 -12.60 -0.73
N PHE A 373 -16.07 -13.72 -1.46
CA PHE A 373 -15.43 -14.02 -2.73
C PHE A 373 -16.28 -13.58 -3.95
N THR A 374 -17.36 -12.86 -3.72
CA THR A 374 -18.18 -12.22 -4.77
C THR A 374 -17.82 -10.74 -4.86
N PHE A 375 -17.51 -10.27 -6.09
CA PHE A 375 -17.37 -8.85 -6.37
C PHE A 375 -18.74 -8.23 -6.56
N ASP A 376 -19.13 -7.30 -5.69
CA ASP A 376 -20.43 -6.64 -5.68
C ASP A 376 -20.27 -5.14 -5.47
N ILE A 377 -20.42 -4.35 -6.55
CA ILE A 377 -20.27 -2.89 -6.51
C ILE A 377 -21.34 -2.17 -5.69
N THR A 378 -22.38 -2.90 -5.24
CA THR A 378 -23.45 -2.36 -4.40
C THR A 378 -23.33 -2.77 -2.93
N ARG A 379 -22.26 -3.49 -2.55
CA ARG A 379 -22.02 -4.00 -1.21
C ARG A 379 -22.14 -2.89 -0.16
N SER A 380 -23.08 -3.04 0.77
CA SER A 380 -23.32 -2.07 1.85
C SER A 380 -23.94 -2.78 3.07
N PRO A 381 -23.36 -2.68 4.28
CA PRO A 381 -22.11 -1.97 4.57
C PRO A 381 -20.88 -2.69 4.00
N ASN A 382 -19.85 -1.94 3.61
CA ASN A 382 -18.56 -2.49 3.23
C ASN A 382 -17.56 -2.19 4.36
N LYS A 383 -17.23 -3.20 5.16
CA LYS A 383 -16.35 -3.09 6.35
C LYS A 383 -14.88 -3.34 5.99
N LEU A 384 -14.43 -2.87 4.83
CA LEU A 384 -13.06 -3.09 4.36
C LEU A 384 -12.00 -2.58 5.37
N ILE A 385 -10.88 -3.29 5.46
CA ILE A 385 -9.74 -2.91 6.30
C ILE A 385 -8.48 -2.54 5.50
N SER A 386 -8.60 -2.36 4.18
CA SER A 386 -7.48 -1.98 3.30
C SER A 386 -6.83 -0.65 3.69
N PHE A 387 -7.57 0.24 4.34
CA PHE A 387 -7.03 1.49 4.89
C PHE A 387 -6.36 1.34 6.26
N GLY A 388 -6.28 0.13 6.79
CA GLY A 388 -5.84 -0.10 8.17
C GLY A 388 -6.84 0.41 9.20
N HIS A 389 -6.41 0.45 10.46
CA HIS A 389 -7.21 0.93 11.60
C HIS A 389 -6.32 1.52 12.70
N GLY A 390 -6.93 2.30 13.62
CA GLY A 390 -6.20 2.89 14.76
C GLY A 390 -5.30 4.05 14.36
N GLY A 391 -4.18 4.24 15.09
CA GLY A 391 -3.28 5.37 14.91
C GLY A 391 -2.68 5.49 13.51
N HIS A 392 -2.43 4.35 12.86
CA HIS A 392 -1.86 4.26 11.51
C HIS A 392 -2.90 4.12 10.39
N MET A 393 -4.19 4.40 10.65
CA MET A 393 -5.19 4.42 9.58
C MET A 393 -4.77 5.35 8.45
N CYS A 394 -5.02 4.93 7.20
CA CYS A 394 -4.57 5.66 6.01
C CYS A 394 -4.93 7.15 6.07
N LEU A 395 -3.91 8.00 5.89
CA LEU A 395 -4.07 9.44 5.90
C LEU A 395 -4.85 9.93 4.66
N GLY A 396 -4.60 9.30 3.49
CA GLY A 396 -5.17 9.68 2.20
C GLY A 396 -6.52 9.02 1.87
N MET A 397 -7.16 8.31 2.80
CA MET A 397 -8.34 7.49 2.48
C MET A 397 -9.52 8.27 1.86
N HIS A 398 -9.69 9.54 2.21
CA HIS A 398 -10.75 10.38 1.64
C HIS A 398 -10.39 10.87 0.24
N LEU A 399 -9.10 11.15 0.01
CA LEU A 399 -8.58 11.52 -1.30
C LEU A 399 -8.71 10.35 -2.28
N ALA A 400 -8.22 9.17 -1.92
CA ALA A 400 -8.29 7.98 -2.75
C ALA A 400 -9.74 7.63 -3.17
N ARG A 401 -10.69 7.74 -2.22
CA ARG A 401 -12.11 7.54 -2.54
C ARG A 401 -12.64 8.57 -3.53
N LEU A 402 -12.30 9.84 -3.35
CA LEU A 402 -12.73 10.90 -4.26
C LEU A 402 -12.14 10.73 -5.67
N GLU A 403 -10.87 10.41 -5.76
CA GLU A 403 -10.20 10.13 -7.03
C GLU A 403 -10.88 8.98 -7.78
N MET A 404 -11.06 7.83 -7.12
CA MET A 404 -11.68 6.67 -7.75
C MET A 404 -13.13 6.93 -8.15
N GLN A 405 -13.92 7.64 -7.33
CA GLN A 405 -15.27 8.04 -7.70
C GLN A 405 -15.27 8.94 -8.93
N ALA A 406 -14.38 9.94 -8.98
CA ALA A 406 -14.30 10.89 -10.08
C ALA A 406 -13.98 10.19 -11.42
N ILE A 407 -12.99 9.31 -11.45
CA ILE A 407 -12.61 8.61 -12.67
C ILE A 407 -13.68 7.58 -13.10
N TYR A 408 -14.29 6.86 -12.16
CA TYR A 408 -15.37 5.92 -12.50
C TYR A 408 -16.61 6.64 -13.04
N GLU A 409 -17.04 7.74 -12.42
CA GLU A 409 -18.15 8.53 -12.90
C GLU A 409 -17.89 9.10 -14.29
N GLU A 410 -16.71 9.68 -14.53
CA GLU A 410 -16.35 10.25 -15.83
C GLU A 410 -16.26 9.16 -16.91
N LEU A 411 -15.54 8.07 -16.64
CA LEU A 411 -15.32 6.98 -17.59
C LEU A 411 -16.64 6.31 -17.97
N PHE A 412 -17.39 5.80 -17.01
CA PHE A 412 -18.56 4.98 -17.28
C PHE A 412 -19.79 5.77 -17.75
N SER A 413 -19.83 7.10 -17.50
CA SER A 413 -20.87 7.95 -18.07
C SER A 413 -20.69 8.20 -19.59
N ARG A 414 -19.48 8.01 -20.11
CA ARG A 414 -19.14 8.27 -21.52
C ARG A 414 -19.04 6.98 -22.34
N LEU A 415 -18.65 5.87 -21.74
CA LEU A 415 -18.50 4.59 -22.42
C LEU A 415 -19.84 4.03 -22.91
N LYS A 416 -19.87 3.56 -24.17
CA LYS A 416 -20.95 2.73 -24.72
C LYS A 416 -20.68 1.24 -24.50
N SER A 417 -19.42 0.84 -24.52
CA SER A 417 -19.00 -0.53 -24.24
C SER A 417 -17.54 -0.59 -23.83
N ILE A 418 -17.20 -1.59 -23.02
CA ILE A 418 -15.82 -1.96 -22.66
C ILE A 418 -15.76 -3.46 -22.42
N GLU A 419 -14.70 -4.12 -22.88
CA GLU A 419 -14.45 -5.55 -22.69
C GLU A 419 -12.95 -5.82 -22.58
N LEU A 420 -12.56 -6.97 -22.03
CA LEU A 420 -11.16 -7.42 -22.06
C LEU A 420 -10.76 -7.74 -23.51
N ALA A 421 -9.60 -7.24 -23.92
CA ALA A 421 -8.98 -7.51 -25.21
C ALA A 421 -7.78 -8.47 -25.15
N GLY A 422 -7.44 -8.93 -23.94
CA GLY A 422 -6.34 -9.86 -23.67
C GLY A 422 -6.33 -10.31 -22.21
N GLU A 423 -5.35 -11.15 -21.85
CA GLU A 423 -5.19 -11.62 -20.47
C GLU A 423 -4.59 -10.53 -19.59
N PRO A 424 -5.22 -10.20 -18.45
CA PRO A 424 -4.65 -9.29 -17.49
C PRO A 424 -3.44 -9.92 -16.79
N SER A 425 -2.48 -9.08 -16.35
CA SER A 425 -1.36 -9.52 -15.54
C SER A 425 -1.30 -8.75 -14.22
N PHE A 426 -0.60 -9.32 -13.23
CA PHE A 426 -0.53 -8.79 -11.88
C PHE A 426 0.91 -8.56 -11.43
N ILE A 427 1.10 -7.62 -10.52
CA ILE A 427 2.40 -7.33 -9.90
C ILE A 427 2.75 -8.47 -8.94
N LYS A 428 3.97 -9.00 -9.09
CA LYS A 428 4.54 -10.01 -8.20
C LYS A 428 5.16 -9.32 -6.99
N ALA A 429 4.32 -9.01 -5.99
CA ALA A 429 4.78 -8.36 -4.77
C ALA A 429 3.91 -8.77 -3.57
N ASN A 430 4.55 -9.13 -2.47
CA ASN A 430 3.85 -9.50 -1.24
C ASN A 430 3.46 -8.31 -0.36
N PHE A 431 3.89 -7.08 -0.68
CA PHE A 431 3.60 -5.88 0.10
C PHE A 431 2.59 -4.95 -0.58
N VAL A 432 2.91 -4.38 -1.74
CA VAL A 432 1.99 -3.56 -2.53
C VAL A 432 1.84 -4.16 -3.91
N GLY A 433 0.59 -4.45 -4.31
CA GLY A 433 0.34 -5.09 -5.59
C GLY A 433 -1.11 -4.95 -6.05
N GLY A 434 -1.30 -5.23 -7.34
CA GLY A 434 -2.57 -5.18 -8.04
C GLY A 434 -2.37 -5.52 -9.50
N PRO A 435 -3.29 -5.15 -10.41
CA PRO A 435 -3.09 -5.34 -11.84
C PRO A 435 -1.84 -4.59 -12.34
N LYS A 436 -1.07 -5.26 -13.21
CA LYS A 436 0.07 -4.69 -13.93
C LYS A 436 -0.29 -4.32 -15.37
N SER A 437 -1.27 -5.01 -15.95
CA SER A 437 -1.77 -4.81 -17.31
C SER A 437 -3.23 -5.24 -17.38
N ILE A 438 -4.06 -4.43 -18.02
CA ILE A 438 -5.47 -4.71 -18.29
C ILE A 438 -5.77 -4.30 -19.74
N PRO A 439 -5.49 -5.17 -20.74
CA PRO A 439 -5.81 -4.87 -22.11
C PRO A 439 -7.32 -4.80 -22.33
N VAL A 440 -7.82 -3.68 -22.84
CA VAL A 440 -9.25 -3.44 -23.07
C VAL A 440 -9.54 -2.96 -24.48
N ARG A 441 -10.73 -3.33 -24.97
CA ARG A 441 -11.38 -2.74 -26.15
C ARG A 441 -12.64 -2.01 -25.70
N TYR A 442 -12.84 -0.80 -26.24
CA TYR A 442 -13.94 0.06 -25.78
C TYR A 442 -14.50 0.92 -26.90
N LYS A 443 -15.67 1.52 -26.65
CA LYS A 443 -16.31 2.55 -27.49
C LYS A 443 -16.85 3.65 -26.62
N PHE A 444 -16.55 4.89 -26.97
CA PHE A 444 -17.17 6.09 -26.45
C PHE A 444 -18.37 6.53 -27.26
#